data_d997e1c367d37fe6d9fe2060a18cfc6f
#
_entry.id   d997e1c367d37fe6d9fe2060a18cfc6f
#
_cell.length_a   1.000
_cell.length_b   1.000
_cell.length_c   1.000
_cell.angle_alpha   90.00
_cell.angle_beta   90.00
_cell.angle_gamma   90.00
#
_symmetry.space_group_name_H-M   'P 1'
#
loop_
_entity.id
_entity.type
_entity.pdbx_description
1 polymer ?
#
loop_
_entity_poly.entity_id
_entity_poly.type
_entity_poly.pdbx_seq_one_letter_code
_entity_poly.pdbx_strand_id
1 'polypeptide(L)' 'MARFELSTTRELARFIAAKGSVTLDGVSLTVNTVQDVVFSVLIIPHTLNVTTLGGWHAGSEVNLEVDLMARYAARLSEMK' A
#
# COMPACT_ATOMS: atom_id res chain seq x y z
N MET A 1 10.37 13.89 -4.28
CA MET A 1 9.39 12.84 -3.98
C MET A 1 10.11 11.57 -3.58
N ALA A 2 9.74 10.96 -2.48
CA ALA A 2 10.38 9.73 -2.02
C ALA A 2 9.59 8.52 -2.55
N ARG A 3 10.33 7.50 -3.00
CA ARG A 3 9.75 6.23 -3.46
C ARG A 3 10.07 5.15 -2.43
N PHE A 4 9.05 4.48 -1.94
CA PHE A 4 9.21 3.35 -1.03
C PHE A 4 8.70 2.08 -1.69
N GLU A 5 9.46 1.00 -1.54
CA GLU A 5 9.02 -0.33 -1.92
C GLU A 5 8.69 -1.12 -0.67
N LEU A 6 7.53 -1.78 -0.68
CA LEU A 6 7.06 -2.56 0.44
C LEU A 6 6.67 -3.95 -0.05
N SER A 7 6.90 -4.95 0.80
CA SER A 7 6.44 -6.30 0.53
C SER A 7 5.34 -6.66 1.52
N THR A 8 4.43 -7.51 1.08
CA THR A 8 3.34 -7.98 1.91
C THR A 8 3.14 -9.49 1.71
N THR A 9 2.17 -10.07 2.40
CA THR A 9 1.83 -11.48 2.21
C THR A 9 1.12 -11.65 0.87
N ARG A 10 1.21 -12.85 0.32
CA ARG A 10 0.50 -13.16 -0.93
C ARG A 10 -1.00 -13.01 -0.76
N GLU A 11 -1.52 -13.32 0.40
CA GLU A 11 -2.94 -13.18 0.71
C GLU A 11 -3.41 -11.72 0.60
N LEU A 12 -2.64 -10.77 1.12
CA LEU A 12 -2.99 -9.35 1.05
C LEU A 12 -2.66 -8.73 -0.31
N ALA A 13 -1.63 -9.24 -0.99
CA ALA A 13 -1.18 -8.68 -2.26
C ALA A 13 -2.30 -8.67 -3.32
N ARG A 14 -3.22 -9.62 -3.26
CA ARG A 14 -4.34 -9.70 -4.21
C ARG A 14 -5.29 -8.51 -4.15
N PHE A 15 -5.26 -7.75 -3.05
CA PHE A 15 -6.10 -6.55 -2.88
C PHE A 15 -5.37 -5.27 -3.26
N ILE A 16 -4.12 -5.36 -3.71
CA ILE A 16 -3.28 -4.20 -4.01
C ILE A 16 -3.10 -4.12 -5.53
N ALA A 17 -3.52 -3.00 -6.10
CA ALA A 17 -3.43 -2.77 -7.54
C ALA A 17 -2.80 -1.41 -7.82
N ALA A 18 -2.08 -1.30 -8.93
CA ALA A 18 -1.51 -0.02 -9.37
C ALA A 18 -2.63 1.02 -9.50
N LYS A 19 -2.37 2.22 -9.03
CA LYS A 19 -3.30 3.35 -8.96
C LYS A 19 -4.45 3.17 -7.96
N GLY A 20 -4.50 2.03 -7.27
CA GLY A 20 -5.42 1.81 -6.17
C GLY A 20 -4.93 2.48 -4.89
N SER A 21 -5.69 2.34 -3.83
CA SER A 21 -5.43 2.98 -2.55
C SER A 21 -5.03 1.94 -1.51
N VAL A 22 -4.07 2.31 -0.66
CA VAL A 22 -3.72 1.54 0.55
C VAL A 22 -3.55 2.51 1.70
N THR A 23 -3.73 2.02 2.91
CA THR A 23 -3.46 2.80 4.12
C THR A 23 -2.26 2.18 4.82
N LEU A 24 -1.22 2.97 5.01
CA LEU A 24 0.03 2.54 5.62
C LEU A 24 0.26 3.38 6.88
N ASP A 25 0.34 2.70 8.04
CA ASP A 25 0.46 3.37 9.34
C ASP A 25 -0.56 4.49 9.52
N GLY A 26 -1.80 4.27 9.06
CA GLY A 26 -2.88 5.23 9.18
C GLY A 26 -2.92 6.32 8.12
N VAL A 27 -2.01 6.29 7.14
CA VAL A 27 -1.96 7.29 6.07
C VAL A 27 -2.42 6.66 4.75
N SER A 28 -3.44 7.27 4.12
CA SER A 28 -3.95 6.79 2.84
C SER A 28 -3.03 7.23 1.70
N LEU A 29 -2.61 6.29 0.88
CA LEU A 29 -1.66 6.52 -0.20
C LEU A 29 -2.12 5.80 -1.47
N THR A 30 -1.68 6.32 -2.62
CA THR A 30 -1.94 5.69 -3.92
C THR A 30 -0.77 4.78 -4.28
N VAL A 31 -1.10 3.56 -4.70
CA VAL A 31 -0.10 2.58 -5.14
C VAL A 31 0.44 3.00 -6.50
N ASN A 32 1.76 3.08 -6.62
CA ASN A 32 2.43 3.46 -7.87
C ASN A 32 2.63 2.24 -8.78
N THR A 33 3.32 1.21 -8.28
CA THR A 33 3.56 -0.02 -9.04
C THR A 33 3.30 -1.24 -8.17
N VAL A 34 2.97 -2.35 -8.82
CA VAL A 34 2.78 -3.64 -8.17
C VAL A 34 3.49 -4.71 -8.98
N GLN A 35 4.26 -5.55 -8.30
CA GLN A 35 4.88 -6.72 -8.90
C GLN A 35 4.87 -7.85 -7.87
N ASP A 36 3.98 -8.82 -8.08
CA ASP A 36 3.78 -9.95 -7.18
C ASP A 36 3.42 -9.46 -5.76
N VAL A 37 4.26 -9.69 -4.77
CA VAL A 37 3.99 -9.28 -3.37
C VAL A 37 4.68 -7.96 -3.02
N VAL A 38 5.30 -7.30 -3.98
CA VAL A 38 5.99 -6.02 -3.78
C VAL A 38 5.20 -4.90 -4.46
N PHE A 39 4.98 -3.83 -3.75
CA PHE A 39 4.35 -2.64 -4.31
C PHE A 39 5.15 -1.41 -3.92
N SER A 40 4.93 -0.33 -4.64
CA SER A 40 5.61 0.94 -4.35
C SER A 40 4.61 2.07 -4.20
N VAL A 41 5.01 3.06 -3.40
CA VAL A 41 4.29 4.32 -3.22
C VAL A 41 5.27 5.47 -3.39
N LEU A 42 4.76 6.59 -3.91
CA LEU A 42 5.51 7.83 -4.01
C LEU A 42 4.94 8.80 -2.99
N ILE A 43 5.78 9.36 -2.15
CA ILE A 43 5.35 10.22 -1.04
C ILE A 43 5.99 11.59 -1.20
N ILE A 44 5.16 12.65 -1.23
CA ILE A 44 5.67 14.00 -1.34
C ILE A 44 6.35 14.43 -0.03
N PRO A 45 7.33 15.34 -0.09
CA PRO A 45 8.07 15.75 1.11
C PRO A 45 7.19 16.27 2.24
N HIS A 46 6.13 17.00 1.92
CA HIS A 46 5.21 17.50 2.94
C HIS A 46 4.60 16.36 3.76
N THR A 47 4.15 15.29 3.10
CA THR A 47 3.59 14.12 3.79
C THR A 47 4.62 13.46 4.70
N LEU A 48 5.87 13.35 4.24
CA LEU A 48 6.94 12.79 5.07
C LEU A 48 7.19 13.62 6.32
N ASN A 49 7.04 14.95 6.23
CA ASN A 49 7.30 15.86 7.34
C ASN A 49 6.18 15.86 8.38
N VAL A 50 4.92 15.64 7.99
CA VAL A 50 3.76 15.75 8.88
C VAL A 50 3.17 14.43 9.33
N THR A 51 3.75 13.29 8.89
CA THR A 51 3.28 11.96 9.26
C THR A 51 4.42 11.14 9.84
N THR A 52 4.07 9.94 10.34
CA THR A 52 5.06 8.98 10.83
C THR A 52 5.91 8.36 9.72
N LEU A 53 5.53 8.58 8.45
CA LEU A 53 6.19 7.93 7.32
C LEU A 53 7.63 8.40 7.13
N GLY A 54 7.97 9.60 7.60
CA GLY A 54 9.33 10.12 7.51
C GLY A 54 10.36 9.29 8.29
N GLY A 55 9.91 8.46 9.22
CA GLY A 55 10.79 7.59 9.99
C GLY A 55 11.05 6.22 9.37
N TRP A 56 10.45 5.93 8.21
CA TRP A 56 10.64 4.64 7.56
C TRP A 56 12.06 4.47 7.03
N HIS A 57 12.56 3.26 7.15
CA HIS A 57 13.86 2.85 6.58
C HIS A 57 13.78 1.38 6.16
N ALA A 58 14.78 0.89 5.46
CA ALA A 58 14.83 -0.50 5.05
C ALA A 58 14.72 -1.40 6.28
N GLY A 59 13.81 -2.37 6.23
CA GLY A 59 13.54 -3.28 7.34
C GLY A 59 12.44 -2.81 8.29
N SER A 60 11.90 -1.59 8.12
CA SER A 60 10.76 -1.14 8.92
C SER A 60 9.54 -2.01 8.69
N GLU A 61 8.78 -2.28 9.76
CA GLU A 61 7.49 -2.93 9.66
C GLU A 61 6.41 -1.87 9.65
N VAL A 62 5.40 -2.05 8.79
CA VAL A 62 4.36 -1.06 8.52
C VAL A 62 2.99 -1.72 8.64
N ASN A 63 2.06 -1.05 9.31
CA ASN A 63 0.67 -1.51 9.37
C ASN A 63 -0.01 -1.22 8.04
N LEU A 64 -0.55 -2.27 7.42
CA LEU A 64 -1.18 -2.19 6.12
C LEU A 64 -2.68 -2.43 6.22
N GLU A 65 -3.48 -1.52 5.65
CA GLU A 65 -4.90 -1.72 5.45
C GLU A 65 -5.19 -1.60 3.95
N VAL A 66 -5.84 -2.62 3.40
CA VAL A 66 -6.22 -2.60 1.99
C VAL A 66 -7.56 -1.87 1.81
N ASP A 67 -7.78 -1.35 0.60
CA ASP A 67 -9.01 -0.64 0.25
C ASP A 67 -10.21 -1.60 0.35
N LEU A 68 -11.28 -1.15 1.02
CA LEU A 68 -12.51 -1.94 1.14
C LEU A 68 -13.12 -2.27 -0.23
N MET A 69 -13.03 -1.36 -1.19
CA MET A 69 -13.53 -1.62 -2.54
C MET A 69 -12.77 -2.78 -3.20
N ALA A 70 -11.46 -2.89 -2.94
CA ALA A 70 -10.68 -4.01 -3.45
C ALA A 70 -11.13 -5.33 -2.83
N ARG A 71 -11.48 -5.32 -1.53
CA ARG A 71 -12.01 -6.51 -0.87
C ARG A 71 -13.35 -6.93 -1.46
N TYR A 72 -14.23 -5.98 -1.72
CA TYR A 72 -15.55 -6.27 -2.32
C TYR A 72 -15.38 -6.82 -3.74
N ALA A 73 -14.51 -6.23 -4.54
CA ALA A 73 -14.24 -6.71 -5.89
C ALA A 73 -13.71 -8.15 -5.88
N ALA A 74 -12.79 -8.45 -4.99
CA ALA A 74 -12.24 -9.79 -4.84
C ALA A 74 -13.33 -10.79 -4.44
N ARG A 75 -14.19 -10.42 -3.49
CA ARG A 75 -15.28 -11.29 -3.03
C ARG A 75 -16.26 -11.61 -4.16
N LEU A 76 -16.63 -10.59 -4.93
CA LEU A 76 -17.54 -10.79 -6.07
C LEU A 76 -16.91 -11.71 -7.12
N SER A 77 -15.61 -11.56 -7.37
CA SER A 77 -14.89 -12.42 -8.31
C SER A 77 -14.87 -13.89 -7.84
N GLU A 78 -14.73 -14.11 -6.55
CA GLU A 78 -14.71 -15.46 -5.97
C GLU A 78 -16.07 -16.16 -6.04
N MET A 79 -17.15 -15.41 -6.16
CA MET A 79 -18.51 -15.94 -6.17
C MET A 79 -19.04 -16.24 -7.56
N LYS A 80 -18.26 -16.06 -8.58
CA LYS A 80 -18.66 -16.39 -9.96
C LYS A 80 -18.60 -17.88 -10.22
#